data_e05268cbc2a4bc3051d930356672ce6b
#
_entry.id   e05268cbc2a4bc3051d930356672ce6b
#
_cell.length_a   1.000
_cell.length_b   1.000
_cell.length_c   1.000
_cell.angle_alpha   90.00
_cell.angle_beta   90.00
_cell.angle_gamma   90.00
#
_symmetry.space_group_name_H-M   'P 1'
#
loop_
_entity.id
_entity.type
_entity.pdbx_description
1 polymer ?
#
loop_
_entity_poly.entity_id
_entity_poly.type
_entity_poly.pdbx_seq_one_letter_code
_entity_poly.pdbx_strand_id
1 'polypeptide(L)'
;LGWHYAYIKGIGNFNGTDSFEYNVVEAEISSENISVDTSCTYTGYAQTPAPVVTVSGAVLRCGVDYNVSYTNNVNAGTGYMTIAGMNGYTGYVTVPFTISPKAVSEVEILKIADVDYTGKAVRPSLFVKADGNMIKSSDYTVTYYNNTNVGTATAVVTLGGNYESRYPVSTTFKIVLGKPKGFKATADSTTSVKLSWNKIGNCKYRVYRYDPKKKTYKRLTVTSSTSYTDKKLSEATSYTYAVKLEYNSKTGPYITVKGNTKLSTPKMTVKAYNKKVTISWKKNTKADGYQIYWCKGDEWTIPHNDYYSMPKDCYNDYVQLKKITKNSTTSYTKSDLSGSKNYHFKMRAYKTINGKVVYSSWTGIQCKINTVSRLNAATKKSHSTYKIYNVQGKKTKTSTHTLTAEEK
;
A
#
# COMPACT_ATOMS: atom_id res chain seq x y z
N LEU A 1 40.39 -24.98 -55.32
CA LEU A 1 39.18 -25.51 -55.94
C LEU A 1 39.20 -25.26 -57.43
N GLY A 2 38.64 -26.16 -58.24
CA GLY A 2 38.54 -26.08 -59.67
C GLY A 2 39.48 -27.06 -60.39
N TRP A 3 39.58 -26.91 -61.71
CA TRP A 3 40.38 -27.77 -62.52
C TRP A 3 41.90 -27.49 -62.41
N HIS A 4 42.71 -28.51 -62.24
CA HIS A 4 44.15 -28.46 -62.10
C HIS A 4 44.79 -29.49 -62.99
N TYR A 5 46.08 -29.27 -63.33
CA TYR A 5 46.90 -30.19 -64.13
C TYR A 5 48.03 -30.74 -63.26
N ALA A 6 48.16 -32.05 -63.20
CA ALA A 6 49.33 -32.68 -62.66
C ALA A 6 50.25 -33.15 -63.84
N TYR A 7 51.49 -32.79 -63.75
CA TYR A 7 52.52 -33.15 -64.75
C TYR A 7 53.42 -34.25 -64.21
N ILE A 8 53.53 -35.33 -64.95
CA ILE A 8 54.41 -36.44 -64.64
C ILE A 8 55.56 -36.41 -65.61
N LYS A 9 56.80 -36.41 -65.09
CA LYS A 9 58.01 -36.48 -65.88
C LYS A 9 58.77 -37.76 -65.53
N GLY A 10 59.14 -38.56 -66.51
CA GLY A 10 59.98 -39.74 -66.35
C GLY A 10 61.38 -39.35 -65.97
N ILE A 11 62.03 -40.12 -65.07
CA ILE A 11 63.39 -39.93 -64.60
C ILE A 11 64.15 -41.25 -64.73
N GLY A 12 65.47 -41.19 -64.93
CA GLY A 12 66.33 -42.35 -65.09
C GLY A 12 66.18 -43.03 -66.44
N ASN A 13 65.79 -44.28 -66.47
CA ASN A 13 65.61 -45.07 -67.71
C ASN A 13 64.22 -44.86 -68.37
N PHE A 14 63.37 -44.00 -67.82
CA PHE A 14 62.04 -43.64 -68.35
C PHE A 14 62.09 -42.23 -68.94
N ASN A 15 61.74 -42.07 -70.19
CA ASN A 15 61.61 -40.79 -70.87
C ASN A 15 60.14 -40.51 -71.23
N GLY A 16 59.80 -39.31 -71.09
CA GLY A 16 58.41 -38.80 -71.41
C GLY A 16 57.90 -37.85 -70.38
N THR A 17 56.89 -37.11 -70.84
CA THR A 17 56.07 -36.27 -69.95
C THR A 17 54.62 -36.59 -70.27
N ASP A 18 53.84 -36.70 -69.23
CA ASP A 18 52.39 -36.86 -69.32
C ASP A 18 51.69 -35.84 -68.40
N SER A 19 50.44 -35.55 -68.65
CA SER A 19 49.65 -34.68 -67.79
C SER A 19 48.22 -35.18 -67.71
N PHE A 20 47.63 -35.05 -66.56
CA PHE A 20 46.22 -35.32 -66.36
C PHE A 20 45.53 -34.17 -65.65
N GLU A 21 44.28 -33.94 -66.04
CA GLU A 21 43.42 -33.01 -65.36
C GLU A 21 42.75 -33.68 -64.20
N TYR A 22 42.63 -32.94 -63.09
CA TYR A 22 41.82 -33.30 -61.95
C TYR A 22 41.07 -32.09 -61.46
N ASN A 23 39.86 -32.32 -60.93
CA ASN A 23 39.03 -31.29 -60.38
C ASN A 23 39.02 -31.39 -58.84
N VAL A 24 39.43 -30.30 -58.20
CA VAL A 24 39.35 -30.20 -56.74
C VAL A 24 37.99 -29.61 -56.42
N VAL A 25 37.11 -30.40 -55.88
CA VAL A 25 35.77 -30.01 -55.42
C VAL A 25 35.74 -29.89 -53.90
N GLU A 26 34.79 -29.09 -53.38
CA GLU A 26 34.56 -29.03 -51.95
C GLU A 26 34.03 -30.38 -51.47
N ALA A 27 34.49 -30.80 -50.31
CA ALA A 27 33.99 -31.98 -49.64
C ALA A 27 32.91 -31.58 -48.60
N GLU A 28 31.78 -32.25 -48.63
CA GLU A 28 30.69 -31.95 -47.72
C GLU A 28 30.84 -32.63 -46.37
N ILE A 29 30.63 -31.87 -45.29
CA ILE A 29 30.52 -32.42 -43.94
C ILE A 29 29.05 -32.78 -43.72
N SER A 30 28.76 -34.07 -43.51
CA SER A 30 27.42 -34.59 -43.15
C SER A 30 27.40 -35.13 -41.71
N SER A 31 26.23 -35.49 -41.20
CA SER A 31 26.10 -36.07 -39.85
C SER A 31 26.90 -37.37 -39.63
N GLU A 32 27.14 -38.13 -40.71
CA GLU A 32 27.91 -39.39 -40.68
C GLU A 32 29.39 -39.14 -40.41
N ASN A 33 29.87 -37.94 -40.67
CA ASN A 33 31.26 -37.53 -40.51
C ASN A 33 31.57 -37.14 -39.06
N ILE A 34 30.60 -37.06 -38.16
CA ILE A 34 30.74 -36.46 -36.84
C ILE A 34 30.65 -37.53 -35.76
N SER A 35 31.66 -37.63 -34.92
CA SER A 35 31.66 -38.37 -33.67
C SER A 35 31.88 -37.41 -32.50
N VAL A 36 31.05 -37.49 -31.48
CA VAL A 36 31.14 -36.66 -30.28
C VAL A 36 30.57 -37.39 -29.07
N ASP A 37 31.16 -37.19 -27.90
CA ASP A 37 30.46 -37.53 -26.66
C ASP A 37 29.31 -36.53 -26.42
N THR A 38 28.10 -37.01 -26.55
CA THR A 38 26.88 -36.23 -26.42
C THR A 38 26.38 -36.09 -24.99
N SER A 39 27.13 -36.57 -23.98
CA SER A 39 26.77 -36.50 -22.56
C SER A 39 27.65 -35.52 -21.79
N CYS A 40 27.00 -34.53 -21.16
CA CYS A 40 27.63 -33.57 -20.27
C CYS A 40 26.82 -33.53 -18.95
N THR A 41 27.45 -33.02 -17.89
CA THR A 41 26.75 -32.75 -16.62
C THR A 41 26.76 -31.23 -16.37
N TYR A 42 25.69 -30.71 -15.83
CA TYR A 42 25.58 -29.29 -15.49
C TYR A 42 26.70 -28.86 -14.53
N THR A 43 27.42 -27.79 -14.90
CA THR A 43 28.50 -27.21 -14.11
C THR A 43 28.27 -25.76 -13.71
N GLY A 44 27.23 -25.14 -14.25
CA GLY A 44 26.96 -23.69 -14.15
C GLY A 44 27.62 -22.88 -15.28
N TYR A 45 28.42 -23.50 -16.13
CA TYR A 45 29.12 -22.89 -17.25
C TYR A 45 28.68 -23.52 -18.57
N ALA A 46 29.03 -22.86 -19.68
CA ALA A 46 28.77 -23.36 -21.01
C ALA A 46 29.49 -24.70 -21.23
N GLN A 47 28.76 -25.71 -21.71
CA GLN A 47 29.27 -27.01 -22.09
C GLN A 47 29.62 -26.95 -23.58
N THR A 48 30.83 -27.39 -23.94
CA THR A 48 31.37 -27.33 -25.29
C THR A 48 32.00 -28.67 -25.66
N PRO A 49 31.19 -29.74 -25.82
CA PRO A 49 31.73 -31.04 -26.22
C PRO A 49 32.45 -30.91 -27.57
N ALA A 50 33.68 -31.46 -27.64
CA ALA A 50 34.52 -31.33 -28.85
C ALA A 50 34.13 -32.43 -29.84
N PRO A 51 33.68 -32.10 -31.07
CA PRO A 51 33.43 -33.08 -32.09
C PRO A 51 34.73 -33.57 -32.74
N VAL A 52 34.75 -34.83 -33.12
CA VAL A 52 35.73 -35.37 -34.09
C VAL A 52 35.04 -35.45 -35.44
N VAL A 53 35.54 -34.70 -36.40
CA VAL A 53 34.98 -34.65 -37.75
C VAL A 53 35.94 -35.36 -38.70
N THR A 54 35.45 -36.40 -39.39
CA THR A 54 36.25 -37.19 -40.33
C THR A 54 35.57 -37.24 -41.69
N VAL A 55 36.27 -36.76 -42.69
CA VAL A 55 35.76 -36.78 -44.10
C VAL A 55 36.77 -37.57 -44.96
N SER A 56 36.28 -38.58 -45.69
CA SER A 56 37.10 -39.44 -46.55
C SER A 56 38.39 -40.00 -45.84
N GLY A 57 38.25 -40.34 -44.53
CA GLY A 57 39.35 -40.89 -43.72
C GLY A 57 40.33 -39.86 -43.13
N ALA A 58 40.17 -38.58 -43.43
CA ALA A 58 40.96 -37.49 -42.85
C ALA A 58 40.23 -36.84 -41.68
N VAL A 59 40.92 -36.72 -40.53
CA VAL A 59 40.42 -35.98 -39.36
C VAL A 59 40.62 -34.49 -39.58
N LEU A 60 39.54 -33.75 -39.57
CA LEU A 60 39.50 -32.30 -39.77
C LEU A 60 39.84 -31.53 -38.52
N ARG A 61 40.37 -30.31 -38.69
CA ARG A 61 40.83 -29.41 -37.60
C ARG A 61 39.82 -28.31 -37.36
N CYS A 62 39.32 -28.19 -36.14
CA CYS A 62 38.50 -27.08 -35.73
C CYS A 62 39.23 -25.73 -35.81
N GLY A 63 38.58 -24.69 -36.31
CA GLY A 63 39.15 -23.38 -36.58
C GLY A 63 39.98 -23.28 -37.86
N VAL A 64 40.17 -24.39 -38.59
CA VAL A 64 40.85 -24.43 -39.90
C VAL A 64 39.93 -25.00 -40.98
N ASP A 65 39.45 -26.20 -40.77
CA ASP A 65 38.66 -26.95 -41.77
C ASP A 65 37.15 -26.83 -41.47
N TYR A 66 36.78 -26.51 -40.25
CA TYR A 66 35.40 -26.24 -39.80
C TYR A 66 35.38 -25.36 -38.54
N ASN A 67 34.26 -24.69 -38.34
CA ASN A 67 33.95 -23.98 -37.10
C ASN A 67 32.82 -24.69 -36.30
N VAL A 68 32.83 -24.50 -34.97
CA VAL A 68 31.78 -25.01 -34.07
C VAL A 68 31.17 -23.85 -33.32
N SER A 69 29.83 -23.83 -33.26
CA SER A 69 29.04 -22.93 -32.41
C SER A 69 28.07 -23.74 -31.53
N TYR A 70 27.71 -23.16 -30.38
CA TYR A 70 26.87 -23.86 -29.42
C TYR A 70 25.67 -22.98 -29.04
N THR A 71 24.51 -23.63 -28.84
CA THR A 71 23.30 -22.98 -28.33
C THR A 71 22.65 -23.85 -27.25
N ASN A 72 21.93 -23.22 -26.31
CA ASN A 72 21.28 -23.88 -25.16
C ASN A 72 22.25 -24.75 -24.33
N ASN A 73 23.50 -24.40 -24.27
CA ASN A 73 24.58 -25.25 -23.76
C ASN A 73 24.99 -24.93 -22.30
N VAL A 74 24.16 -24.25 -21.53
CA VAL A 74 24.45 -23.90 -20.11
C VAL A 74 23.62 -24.71 -19.15
N ASN A 75 22.31 -24.75 -19.33
CA ASN A 75 21.38 -25.41 -18.41
C ASN A 75 21.16 -26.88 -18.75
N ALA A 76 20.78 -27.67 -17.78
CA ALA A 76 20.36 -29.06 -17.99
C ALA A 76 19.23 -29.16 -19.01
N GLY A 77 19.30 -30.14 -19.89
CA GLY A 77 18.41 -30.33 -21.01
C GLY A 77 19.16 -30.62 -22.31
N THR A 78 18.59 -30.24 -23.44
CA THR A 78 19.22 -30.44 -24.74
C THR A 78 19.96 -29.20 -25.19
N GLY A 79 21.28 -29.31 -25.31
CA GLY A 79 22.14 -28.37 -26.00
C GLY A 79 22.30 -28.73 -27.47
N TYR A 80 22.71 -27.79 -28.29
CA TYR A 80 22.99 -28.01 -29.71
C TYR A 80 24.36 -27.49 -30.07
N MET A 81 25.06 -28.28 -30.86
CA MET A 81 26.34 -27.96 -31.46
C MET A 81 26.17 -27.89 -32.96
N THR A 82 26.61 -26.80 -33.57
CA THR A 82 26.52 -26.60 -35.01
C THR A 82 27.92 -26.54 -35.59
N ILE A 83 28.20 -27.44 -36.53
CA ILE A 83 29.48 -27.56 -37.24
C ILE A 83 29.23 -26.99 -38.65
N ALA A 84 30.10 -26.07 -39.07
CA ALA A 84 30.06 -25.44 -40.37
C ALA A 84 31.41 -25.61 -41.07
N GLY A 85 31.43 -26.22 -42.24
CA GLY A 85 32.63 -26.42 -43.05
C GLY A 85 33.25 -25.11 -43.54
N MET A 86 34.55 -25.07 -43.73
CA MET A 86 35.31 -23.94 -44.29
C MET A 86 36.57 -24.42 -44.99
N ASN A 87 37.19 -23.53 -45.79
CA ASN A 87 38.46 -23.76 -46.48
C ASN A 87 38.52 -25.05 -47.33
N GLY A 88 37.53 -25.30 -48.18
CA GLY A 88 37.41 -26.45 -49.04
C GLY A 88 36.50 -27.56 -48.54
N TYR A 89 35.91 -27.33 -47.38
CA TYR A 89 34.82 -28.12 -46.85
C TYR A 89 33.53 -27.31 -46.80
N THR A 90 32.42 -27.93 -47.17
CA THR A 90 31.09 -27.35 -47.10
C THR A 90 30.19 -28.13 -46.15
N GLY A 91 28.99 -27.72 -45.98
CA GLY A 91 27.99 -28.38 -45.13
C GLY A 91 27.81 -27.70 -43.81
N TYR A 92 26.62 -27.93 -43.25
CA TYR A 92 26.14 -27.32 -42.04
C TYR A 92 25.34 -28.37 -41.24
N VAL A 93 25.91 -28.84 -40.15
CA VAL A 93 25.31 -29.94 -39.37
C VAL A 93 25.08 -29.50 -37.93
N THR A 94 23.89 -29.71 -37.43
CA THR A 94 23.55 -29.49 -36.01
C THR A 94 23.37 -30.81 -35.29
N VAL A 95 24.17 -31.03 -34.25
CA VAL A 95 24.15 -32.23 -33.41
C VAL A 95 23.62 -31.88 -32.03
N PRO A 96 22.55 -32.54 -31.54
CA PRO A 96 22.08 -32.37 -30.17
C PRO A 96 23.02 -33.09 -29.19
N PHE A 97 23.16 -32.52 -27.99
CA PHE A 97 23.82 -33.19 -26.88
C PHE A 97 23.04 -32.97 -25.58
N THR A 98 23.18 -33.91 -24.62
CA THR A 98 22.44 -33.87 -23.36
C THR A 98 23.30 -33.27 -22.27
N ILE A 99 22.72 -32.29 -21.54
CA ILE A 99 23.30 -31.79 -20.29
C ILE A 99 22.46 -32.36 -19.17
N SER A 100 22.96 -33.34 -18.46
CA SER A 100 22.29 -33.96 -17.31
C SER A 100 22.28 -33.02 -16.10
N PRO A 101 21.23 -33.02 -15.28
CA PRO A 101 21.26 -32.31 -14.00
C PRO A 101 22.44 -32.76 -13.15
N LYS A 102 22.98 -31.84 -12.35
CA LYS A 102 24.01 -32.16 -11.36
C LYS A 102 23.38 -32.90 -10.20
N ALA A 103 23.81 -34.13 -9.93
CA ALA A 103 23.45 -34.86 -8.74
C ALA A 103 24.05 -34.19 -7.50
N VAL A 104 23.24 -33.96 -6.46
CA VAL A 104 23.63 -33.33 -5.19
C VAL A 104 23.55 -34.32 -4.05
N SER A 105 24.57 -34.28 -3.18
CA SER A 105 24.64 -35.13 -1.98
C SER A 105 23.96 -34.51 -0.79
N GLU A 106 23.93 -33.16 -0.69
CA GLU A 106 23.36 -32.43 0.42
C GLU A 106 22.45 -31.28 -0.06
N VAL A 107 21.23 -31.23 0.48
CA VAL A 107 20.28 -30.16 0.26
C VAL A 107 19.93 -29.51 1.60
N GLU A 108 20.25 -28.21 1.74
CA GLU A 108 19.93 -27.41 2.94
C GLU A 108 18.82 -26.41 2.61
N ILE A 109 17.73 -26.43 3.36
CA ILE A 109 16.71 -25.39 3.33
C ILE A 109 17.00 -24.40 4.46
N LEU A 110 17.29 -23.13 4.16
CA LEU A 110 17.55 -22.14 5.18
C LEU A 110 16.33 -21.93 6.07
N LYS A 111 16.57 -21.57 7.32
CA LYS A 111 15.52 -21.37 8.32
C LYS A 111 14.46 -20.38 7.84
N ILE A 112 13.22 -20.81 7.87
CA ILE A 112 12.05 -19.98 7.57
C ILE A 112 11.67 -19.22 8.85
N ALA A 113 11.48 -17.89 8.75
CA ALA A 113 10.95 -17.09 9.84
C ALA A 113 9.48 -17.44 10.12
N ASP A 114 9.02 -17.16 11.33
CA ASP A 114 7.61 -17.28 11.68
C ASP A 114 6.76 -16.39 10.77
N VAL A 115 5.62 -16.90 10.30
CA VAL A 115 4.73 -16.24 9.35
C VAL A 115 3.41 -15.89 10.03
N ASP A 116 2.92 -14.66 9.79
CA ASP A 116 1.62 -14.23 10.32
C ASP A 116 0.46 -15.02 9.70
N TYR A 117 -0.45 -15.47 10.55
CA TYR A 117 -1.72 -16.05 10.14
C TYR A 117 -2.56 -15.04 9.34
N THR A 118 -3.03 -15.45 8.18
CA THR A 118 -3.85 -14.62 7.28
C THR A 118 -5.28 -15.14 7.10
N GLY A 119 -5.54 -16.37 7.53
CA GLY A 119 -6.76 -17.11 7.22
C GLY A 119 -6.76 -17.78 5.85
N LYS A 120 -5.66 -17.68 5.13
CA LYS A 120 -5.41 -18.34 3.84
C LYS A 120 -4.11 -19.12 3.91
N ALA A 121 -3.89 -20.05 2.96
CA ALA A 121 -2.63 -20.75 2.84
C ALA A 121 -1.45 -19.77 2.67
N VAL A 122 -0.44 -19.89 3.52
CA VAL A 122 0.81 -19.09 3.47
C VAL A 122 1.90 -19.91 2.79
N ARG A 123 2.65 -19.27 1.92
CA ARG A 123 3.72 -19.88 1.12
C ARG A 123 4.95 -18.96 1.15
N PRO A 124 5.74 -19.01 2.23
CA PRO A 124 6.95 -18.21 2.34
C PRO A 124 7.96 -18.60 1.25
N SER A 125 8.67 -17.63 0.69
CA SER A 125 9.78 -17.90 -0.21
C SER A 125 10.89 -18.63 0.56
N LEU A 126 11.49 -19.63 -0.08
CA LEU A 126 12.58 -20.40 0.50
C LEU A 126 13.91 -20.01 -0.14
N PHE A 127 14.96 -20.22 0.62
CA PHE A 127 16.34 -20.20 0.15
C PHE A 127 16.92 -21.61 0.33
N VAL A 128 17.38 -22.19 -0.77
CA VAL A 128 17.85 -23.57 -0.83
C VAL A 128 19.31 -23.60 -1.26
N LYS A 129 20.11 -24.42 -0.61
CA LYS A 129 21.47 -24.73 -1.02
C LYS A 129 21.56 -26.17 -1.48
N ALA A 130 22.39 -26.39 -2.49
CA ALA A 130 22.81 -27.68 -2.98
C ALA A 130 24.32 -27.77 -2.84
N ASP A 131 24.82 -28.75 -2.10
CA ASP A 131 26.26 -28.91 -1.76
C ASP A 131 26.89 -27.57 -1.28
N GLY A 132 26.22 -26.88 -0.35
CA GLY A 132 26.67 -25.62 0.23
C GLY A 132 26.45 -24.36 -0.61
N ASN A 133 26.06 -24.46 -1.88
CA ASN A 133 25.87 -23.34 -2.80
C ASN A 133 24.40 -22.98 -2.97
N MET A 134 24.07 -21.67 -2.94
CA MET A 134 22.72 -21.19 -3.20
C MET A 134 22.27 -21.52 -4.63
N ILE A 135 21.08 -22.09 -4.77
CA ILE A 135 20.49 -22.40 -6.07
C ILE A 135 19.29 -21.47 -6.37
N LYS A 136 18.96 -21.33 -7.64
CA LYS A 136 17.86 -20.49 -8.11
C LYS A 136 16.51 -21.17 -7.82
N SER A 137 15.47 -20.37 -7.65
CA SER A 137 14.10 -20.89 -7.45
C SER A 137 13.54 -21.64 -8.67
N SER A 138 14.15 -21.52 -9.85
CA SER A 138 13.85 -22.32 -11.04
C SER A 138 14.34 -23.75 -10.94
N ASP A 139 15.25 -24.04 -10.03
CA ASP A 139 15.92 -25.32 -9.89
C ASP A 139 15.31 -26.21 -8.79
N TYR A 140 14.15 -25.80 -8.26
CA TYR A 140 13.38 -26.61 -7.31
C TYR A 140 11.89 -26.26 -7.30
N THR A 141 11.08 -27.15 -6.83
CA THR A 141 9.66 -26.93 -6.54
C THR A 141 9.41 -27.04 -5.04
N VAL A 142 8.36 -26.35 -4.54
CA VAL A 142 8.00 -26.39 -3.11
C VAL A 142 6.55 -26.79 -2.94
N THR A 143 6.30 -27.81 -2.15
CA THR A 143 4.98 -28.23 -1.71
C THR A 143 4.80 -27.92 -0.22
N TYR A 144 3.66 -27.32 0.14
CA TYR A 144 3.37 -26.92 1.51
C TYR A 144 2.24 -27.74 2.10
N TYR A 145 2.41 -28.15 3.37
CA TYR A 145 1.41 -28.89 4.15
C TYR A 145 1.09 -28.15 5.45
N ASN A 146 -0.15 -28.23 5.90
CA ASN A 146 -0.64 -27.58 7.14
C ASN A 146 -0.42 -26.06 7.19
N ASN A 147 -0.32 -25.41 6.02
CA ASN A 147 0.10 -24.03 5.85
C ASN A 147 -1.04 -22.99 5.89
N THR A 148 -2.21 -23.37 6.46
CA THR A 148 -3.38 -22.47 6.52
C THR A 148 -3.70 -22.04 7.94
N ASN A 149 -3.52 -22.88 8.93
CA ASN A 149 -3.93 -22.64 10.31
C ASN A 149 -2.73 -22.27 11.21
N VAL A 150 -3.02 -21.61 12.33
CA VAL A 150 -2.02 -21.32 13.37
C VAL A 150 -1.43 -22.63 13.91
N GLY A 151 -0.12 -22.78 13.82
CA GLY A 151 0.59 -24.00 14.22
C GLY A 151 1.88 -24.19 13.44
N THR A 152 2.31 -25.45 13.31
CA THR A 152 3.48 -25.83 12.54
C THR A 152 3.05 -26.26 11.15
N ALA A 153 3.66 -25.66 10.15
CA ALA A 153 3.53 -26.02 8.74
C ALA A 153 4.81 -26.69 8.24
N THR A 154 4.70 -27.46 7.16
CA THR A 154 5.83 -28.15 6.53
C THR A 154 6.00 -27.64 5.10
N ALA A 155 7.22 -27.36 4.70
CA ALA A 155 7.63 -27.11 3.32
C ALA A 155 8.48 -28.29 2.84
N VAL A 156 8.16 -28.84 1.69
CA VAL A 156 8.90 -29.95 1.05
C VAL A 156 9.47 -29.42 -0.25
N VAL A 157 10.78 -29.50 -0.39
CA VAL A 157 11.54 -29.07 -1.57
C VAL A 157 11.89 -30.31 -2.39
N THR A 158 11.59 -30.28 -3.68
CA THR A 158 12.02 -31.26 -4.66
C THR A 158 12.90 -30.53 -5.67
N LEU A 159 14.14 -30.97 -5.83
CA LEU A 159 15.05 -30.40 -6.83
C LEU A 159 14.56 -30.74 -8.24
N GLY A 160 14.97 -29.92 -9.19
CA GLY A 160 14.66 -30.04 -10.61
C GLY A 160 15.52 -29.07 -11.41
N GLY A 161 15.23 -28.90 -12.69
CA GLY A 161 16.03 -28.03 -13.56
C GLY A 161 17.47 -28.50 -13.64
N ASN A 162 18.40 -27.70 -13.14
CA ASN A 162 19.83 -27.96 -13.22
C ASN A 162 20.37 -28.93 -12.15
N TYR A 163 19.56 -29.32 -11.19
CA TYR A 163 19.98 -30.14 -10.06
C TYR A 163 19.02 -31.31 -9.82
N GLU A 164 19.54 -32.40 -9.30
CA GLU A 164 18.74 -33.54 -8.86
C GLU A 164 19.21 -34.06 -7.50
N SER A 165 18.27 -34.57 -6.73
CA SER A 165 18.53 -35.27 -5.47
C SER A 165 17.70 -36.55 -5.40
N ARG A 166 18.22 -37.56 -4.69
CA ARG A 166 17.55 -38.85 -4.56
C ARG A 166 16.17 -38.76 -3.90
N TYR A 167 16.00 -37.84 -2.94
CA TYR A 167 14.77 -37.65 -2.19
C TYR A 167 14.47 -36.16 -1.99
N PRO A 168 13.18 -35.79 -1.91
CA PRO A 168 12.78 -34.46 -1.44
C PRO A 168 13.23 -34.20 0.00
N VAL A 169 13.55 -32.95 0.31
CA VAL A 169 13.96 -32.50 1.65
C VAL A 169 12.87 -31.62 2.25
N SER A 170 12.59 -31.77 3.54
CA SER A 170 11.55 -31.01 4.21
C SER A 170 12.08 -30.18 5.37
N THR A 171 11.42 -29.05 5.62
CA THR A 171 11.63 -28.21 6.80
C THR A 171 10.28 -27.76 7.37
N THR A 172 10.28 -27.26 8.61
CA THR A 172 9.08 -26.75 9.25
C THR A 172 9.19 -25.27 9.55
N PHE A 173 8.05 -24.57 9.59
CA PHE A 173 7.95 -23.21 10.03
C PHE A 173 6.67 -22.99 10.85
N LYS A 174 6.62 -21.91 11.64
CA LYS A 174 5.44 -21.61 12.45
C LYS A 174 4.56 -20.56 11.77
N ILE A 175 3.24 -20.82 11.81
CA ILE A 175 2.22 -19.82 11.53
C ILE A 175 1.72 -19.31 12.87
N VAL A 176 1.91 -18.02 13.11
CA VAL A 176 1.64 -17.36 14.39
C VAL A 176 0.57 -16.30 14.27
N LEU A 177 -0.09 -15.96 15.36
CA LEU A 177 -0.98 -14.80 15.40
C LEU A 177 -0.14 -13.54 15.52
N GLY A 178 -0.06 -12.77 14.46
CA GLY A 178 0.58 -11.47 14.45
C GLY A 178 -0.26 -10.37 15.11
N LYS A 179 0.16 -9.10 14.96
CA LYS A 179 -0.62 -7.95 15.39
C LYS A 179 -1.77 -7.66 14.42
N PRO A 180 -2.96 -7.25 14.90
CA PRO A 180 -4.01 -6.76 14.02
C PRO A 180 -3.52 -5.59 13.15
N LYS A 181 -3.90 -5.58 11.86
CA LYS A 181 -3.54 -4.53 10.91
C LYS A 181 -4.66 -3.50 10.79
N GLY A 182 -4.31 -2.26 10.42
CA GLY A 182 -5.29 -1.19 10.17
C GLY A 182 -6.02 -0.70 11.41
N PHE A 183 -5.48 -0.89 12.63
CA PHE A 183 -6.13 -0.45 13.87
C PHE A 183 -6.17 1.07 13.96
N LYS A 184 -7.40 1.60 14.04
CA LYS A 184 -7.69 3.03 14.10
C LYS A 184 -8.71 3.32 15.21
N ALA A 185 -8.60 4.51 15.80
CA ALA A 185 -9.59 5.06 16.72
C ALA A 185 -10.06 6.42 16.21
N THR A 186 -11.35 6.55 15.97
CA THR A 186 -11.98 7.75 15.42
C THR A 186 -12.96 8.34 16.44
N ALA A 187 -12.92 9.65 16.62
CA ALA A 187 -13.88 10.35 17.46
C ALA A 187 -15.31 10.19 16.86
N ASP A 188 -16.16 9.45 17.54
CA ASP A 188 -17.52 9.18 17.09
C ASP A 188 -18.50 10.25 17.61
N SER A 189 -18.53 10.45 18.93
CA SER A 189 -19.34 11.49 19.57
C SER A 189 -18.58 12.13 20.74
N THR A 190 -19.25 12.98 21.52
CA THR A 190 -18.72 13.54 22.77
C THR A 190 -18.52 12.47 23.85
N THR A 191 -19.17 11.31 23.71
CA THR A 191 -19.17 10.24 24.71
C THR A 191 -18.80 8.88 24.14
N SER A 192 -18.30 8.83 22.88
CA SER A 192 -17.92 7.58 22.24
C SER A 192 -16.73 7.73 21.30
N VAL A 193 -15.95 6.63 21.19
CA VAL A 193 -14.87 6.45 20.24
C VAL A 193 -15.13 5.17 19.44
N LYS A 194 -15.11 5.27 18.11
CA LYS A 194 -15.21 4.13 17.21
C LYS A 194 -13.83 3.57 16.93
N LEU A 195 -13.65 2.30 17.17
CA LEU A 195 -12.45 1.50 16.86
C LEU A 195 -12.71 0.69 15.60
N SER A 196 -11.72 0.53 14.75
CA SER A 196 -11.81 -0.31 13.55
C SER A 196 -10.46 -0.93 13.22
N TRP A 197 -10.47 -2.08 12.55
CA TRP A 197 -9.29 -2.85 12.13
C TRP A 197 -9.63 -3.71 10.91
N ASN A 198 -8.59 -4.24 10.28
CA ASN A 198 -8.77 -5.12 9.12
C ASN A 198 -9.19 -6.53 9.55
N LYS A 199 -10.04 -7.17 8.75
CA LYS A 199 -10.40 -8.58 8.95
C LYS A 199 -9.18 -9.48 8.70
N ILE A 200 -8.97 -10.46 9.58
CA ILE A 200 -7.95 -11.49 9.44
C ILE A 200 -8.61 -12.84 9.65
N GLY A 201 -8.75 -13.61 8.58
CA GLY A 201 -9.32 -14.94 8.60
C GLY A 201 -10.59 -15.07 9.45
N ASN A 202 -10.65 -16.13 10.24
CA ASN A 202 -11.75 -16.42 11.18
C ASN A 202 -11.39 -16.02 12.62
N CYS A 203 -10.47 -15.03 12.80
CA CYS A 203 -10.11 -14.56 14.12
C CYS A 203 -11.24 -13.81 14.82
N LYS A 204 -11.31 -13.99 16.14
CA LYS A 204 -11.96 -13.04 17.05
C LYS A 204 -10.95 -11.97 17.46
N TYR A 205 -11.48 -10.87 17.98
CA TYR A 205 -10.68 -9.71 18.41
C TYR A 205 -10.99 -9.43 19.86
N ARG A 206 -9.96 -9.41 20.72
CA ARG A 206 -10.05 -8.94 22.09
C ARG A 206 -9.71 -7.47 22.16
N VAL A 207 -10.68 -6.65 22.52
CA VAL A 207 -10.56 -5.17 22.57
C VAL A 207 -10.41 -4.72 24.01
N TYR A 208 -9.50 -3.79 24.25
CA TYR A 208 -9.15 -3.30 25.55
C TYR A 208 -9.08 -1.77 25.57
N ARG A 209 -9.33 -1.18 26.75
CA ARG A 209 -9.03 0.21 27.06
C ARG A 209 -8.05 0.26 28.23
N TYR A 210 -7.06 1.14 28.15
CA TYR A 210 -6.10 1.38 29.21
C TYR A 210 -6.78 2.14 30.38
N ASP A 211 -6.59 1.65 31.57
CA ASP A 211 -7.00 2.31 32.82
C ASP A 211 -5.76 2.98 33.44
N PRO A 212 -5.65 4.33 33.41
CA PRO A 212 -4.47 5.02 33.89
C PRO A 212 -4.31 4.94 35.41
N LYS A 213 -5.40 4.74 36.17
CA LYS A 213 -5.35 4.59 37.64
C LYS A 213 -4.74 3.24 38.02
N LYS A 214 -5.18 2.17 37.35
CA LYS A 214 -4.69 0.80 37.60
C LYS A 214 -3.44 0.46 36.80
N LYS A 215 -3.02 1.31 35.86
CA LYS A 215 -1.91 1.07 34.90
C LYS A 215 -2.04 -0.25 34.15
N THR A 216 -3.26 -0.68 33.85
CA THR A 216 -3.59 -1.95 33.18
C THR A 216 -4.59 -1.76 32.05
N TYR A 217 -4.68 -2.76 31.17
CA TYR A 217 -5.69 -2.81 30.10
C TYR A 217 -6.92 -3.58 30.57
N LYS A 218 -8.06 -2.90 30.68
CA LYS A 218 -9.36 -3.52 30.94
C LYS A 218 -9.95 -4.02 29.63
N ARG A 219 -10.34 -5.29 29.55
CA ARG A 219 -11.05 -5.85 28.40
C ARG A 219 -12.46 -5.25 28.28
N LEU A 220 -12.78 -4.74 27.11
CA LEU A 220 -14.10 -4.20 26.78
C LEU A 220 -14.99 -5.26 26.15
N THR A 221 -14.45 -6.04 25.20
CA THR A 221 -15.20 -7.06 24.49
C THR A 221 -14.31 -8.11 23.84
N VAL A 222 -14.93 -9.20 23.39
CA VAL A 222 -14.41 -10.15 22.41
C VAL A 222 -15.43 -10.21 21.26
N THR A 223 -15.01 -10.01 20.04
CA THR A 223 -15.92 -9.92 18.89
C THR A 223 -15.29 -10.48 17.62
N SER A 224 -16.10 -10.98 16.69
CA SER A 224 -15.70 -11.32 15.33
C SER A 224 -15.85 -10.13 14.35
N SER A 225 -16.50 -9.05 14.78
CA SER A 225 -16.65 -7.82 13.99
C SER A 225 -15.31 -7.11 13.85
N THR A 226 -15.16 -6.32 12.78
CA THR A 226 -13.97 -5.52 12.50
C THR A 226 -14.05 -4.09 13.07
N SER A 227 -15.02 -3.85 13.95
CA SER A 227 -15.19 -2.57 14.64
C SER A 227 -15.84 -2.75 16.00
N TYR A 228 -15.63 -1.77 16.87
CA TYR A 228 -16.26 -1.65 18.17
C TYR A 228 -16.41 -0.19 18.56
N THR A 229 -17.54 0.21 19.14
CA THR A 229 -17.74 1.57 19.66
C THR A 229 -17.73 1.54 21.19
N ASP A 230 -16.71 2.15 21.77
CA ASP A 230 -16.61 2.38 23.21
C ASP A 230 -17.48 3.59 23.58
N LYS A 231 -18.40 3.41 24.51
CA LYS A 231 -19.43 4.39 24.90
C LYS A 231 -19.28 4.81 26.36
N LYS A 232 -20.08 5.81 26.80
CA LYS A 232 -20.11 6.36 28.17
C LYS A 232 -18.73 6.93 28.58
N LEU A 233 -18.09 7.59 27.63
CA LEU A 233 -16.79 8.24 27.82
C LEU A 233 -16.99 9.71 28.21
N SER A 234 -15.95 10.31 28.80
CA SER A 234 -15.92 11.75 29.08
C SER A 234 -15.63 12.54 27.79
N GLU A 235 -16.26 13.68 27.66
CA GLU A 235 -16.07 14.61 26.54
C GLU A 235 -14.63 15.11 26.45
N ALA A 236 -14.16 15.34 25.23
CA ALA A 236 -12.84 15.91 24.93
C ALA A 236 -11.70 15.26 25.71
N THR A 237 -11.74 13.94 25.80
CA THR A 237 -10.81 13.14 26.60
C THR A 237 -10.11 12.12 25.71
N SER A 238 -8.81 11.94 25.93
CA SER A 238 -7.99 10.94 25.23
C SER A 238 -8.03 9.60 25.95
N TYR A 239 -8.20 8.55 25.18
CA TYR A 239 -8.18 7.16 25.64
C TYR A 239 -7.18 6.35 24.84
N THR A 240 -6.51 5.42 25.49
CA THR A 240 -5.61 4.47 24.82
C THR A 240 -6.31 3.12 24.74
N TYR A 241 -6.33 2.57 23.56
CA TYR A 241 -6.95 1.28 23.24
C TYR A 241 -5.90 0.27 22.80
N ALA A 242 -6.20 -1.00 23.01
CA ALA A 242 -5.43 -2.09 22.48
C ALA A 242 -6.36 -3.14 21.85
N VAL A 243 -5.90 -3.80 20.80
CA VAL A 243 -6.58 -4.93 20.19
C VAL A 243 -5.59 -6.04 19.91
N LYS A 244 -6.00 -7.29 20.11
CA LYS A 244 -5.23 -8.48 19.75
C LYS A 244 -6.12 -9.53 19.08
N LEU A 245 -5.50 -10.36 18.26
CA LEU A 245 -6.16 -11.50 17.63
C LEU A 245 -6.39 -12.62 18.65
N GLU A 246 -7.46 -13.37 18.44
CA GLU A 246 -7.74 -14.64 19.09
C GLU A 246 -8.18 -15.66 18.07
N TYR A 247 -7.55 -16.84 18.07
CA TYR A 247 -7.88 -17.96 17.21
C TYR A 247 -7.68 -19.26 18.00
N ASN A 248 -8.71 -20.10 18.08
CA ASN A 248 -8.69 -21.36 18.84
C ASN A 248 -8.10 -21.18 20.24
N SER A 249 -8.64 -20.22 21.00
CA SER A 249 -8.22 -19.86 22.36
C SER A 249 -6.78 -19.31 22.53
N LYS A 250 -5.97 -19.36 21.48
CA LYS A 250 -4.65 -18.71 21.45
C LYS A 250 -4.79 -17.22 21.12
N THR A 251 -3.91 -16.39 21.69
CA THR A 251 -3.93 -14.94 21.43
C THR A 251 -2.58 -14.47 20.94
N GLY A 252 -2.60 -13.57 19.95
CA GLY A 252 -1.41 -12.88 19.45
C GLY A 252 -1.04 -11.66 20.31
N PRO A 253 0.02 -10.94 19.93
CA PRO A 253 0.38 -9.67 20.52
C PRO A 253 -0.67 -8.61 20.22
N TYR A 254 -0.79 -7.59 21.09
CA TYR A 254 -1.68 -6.47 20.82
C TYR A 254 -0.95 -5.31 20.16
N ILE A 255 -1.72 -4.50 19.43
CA ILE A 255 -1.34 -3.18 18.93
C ILE A 255 -2.16 -2.13 19.67
N THR A 256 -1.63 -0.93 19.82
CA THR A 256 -2.27 0.16 20.56
C THR A 256 -2.54 1.37 19.67
N VAL A 257 -3.57 2.12 20.02
CA VAL A 257 -3.90 3.41 19.39
C VAL A 257 -4.50 4.36 20.42
N LYS A 258 -4.29 5.67 20.23
CA LYS A 258 -4.97 6.72 20.99
C LYS A 258 -6.15 7.25 20.20
N GLY A 259 -7.29 7.42 20.86
CA GLY A 259 -8.49 8.04 20.29
C GLY A 259 -9.08 9.04 21.27
N ASN A 260 -9.66 10.13 20.73
CA ASN A 260 -10.27 11.18 21.52
C ASN A 260 -11.78 11.18 21.29
N THR A 261 -12.55 11.51 22.30
CA THR A 261 -13.95 11.90 22.11
C THR A 261 -14.05 13.31 21.53
N LYS A 262 -15.16 13.61 20.86
CA LYS A 262 -15.42 14.96 20.34
C LYS A 262 -15.62 15.97 21.45
N LEU A 263 -15.41 17.24 21.14
CA LEU A 263 -15.79 18.38 21.93
C LEU A 263 -17.18 18.84 21.51
N SER A 264 -18.07 19.16 22.44
CA SER A 264 -19.43 19.60 22.12
C SER A 264 -19.45 20.97 21.42
N THR A 265 -20.35 21.08 20.47
CA THR A 265 -20.56 22.33 19.71
C THR A 265 -21.26 23.36 20.60
N PRO A 266 -20.74 24.59 20.72
CA PRO A 266 -21.40 25.64 21.46
C PRO A 266 -22.78 25.95 20.89
N LYS A 267 -23.78 26.14 21.74
CA LYS A 267 -25.06 26.68 21.34
C LYS A 267 -24.96 28.19 21.39
N MET A 268 -25.01 28.84 20.23
CA MET A 268 -24.81 30.28 20.05
C MET A 268 -26.16 30.97 19.92
N THR A 269 -26.28 32.17 20.51
CA THR A 269 -27.39 33.09 20.33
C THR A 269 -26.85 34.47 19.95
N VAL A 270 -27.62 35.27 19.23
CA VAL A 270 -27.27 36.64 18.83
C VAL A 270 -28.38 37.61 19.21
N LYS A 271 -27.94 38.79 19.67
CA LYS A 271 -28.79 39.99 19.80
C LYS A 271 -28.18 41.09 18.98
N ALA A 272 -28.95 41.67 18.05
CA ALA A 272 -28.54 42.77 17.21
C ALA A 272 -29.27 44.06 17.67
N TYR A 273 -28.55 45.13 17.93
CA TYR A 273 -29.06 46.42 18.32
C TYR A 273 -28.10 47.55 17.98
N ASN A 274 -28.60 48.59 17.36
CA ASN A 274 -27.91 49.85 17.10
C ASN A 274 -26.43 49.68 16.62
N LYS A 275 -26.25 49.08 15.42
CA LYS A 275 -24.92 48.80 14.80
C LYS A 275 -24.00 47.87 15.62
N LYS A 276 -24.56 47.15 16.58
CA LYS A 276 -23.82 46.16 17.40
C LYS A 276 -24.51 44.80 17.35
N VAL A 277 -23.67 43.74 17.45
CA VAL A 277 -24.16 42.35 17.63
C VAL A 277 -23.48 41.78 18.85
N THR A 278 -24.27 41.34 19.80
CA THR A 278 -23.77 40.54 20.94
C THR A 278 -24.06 39.08 20.69
N ILE A 279 -22.99 38.30 20.62
CA ILE A 279 -22.99 36.85 20.47
C ILE A 279 -22.85 36.28 21.89
N SER A 280 -23.73 35.36 22.27
CA SER A 280 -23.68 34.73 23.58
C SER A 280 -23.81 33.21 23.44
N TRP A 281 -23.21 32.48 24.36
CA TRP A 281 -23.21 31.00 24.36
C TRP A 281 -23.11 30.43 25.77
N LYS A 282 -23.52 29.16 25.93
CA LYS A 282 -23.34 28.46 27.20
C LYS A 282 -21.91 28.02 27.36
N LYS A 283 -21.33 28.22 28.56
CA LYS A 283 -19.98 27.76 28.90
C LYS A 283 -19.83 26.26 28.67
N ASN A 284 -18.80 25.85 27.94
CA ASN A 284 -18.33 24.47 27.91
C ASN A 284 -17.17 24.30 28.87
N THR A 285 -17.37 23.55 29.95
CA THR A 285 -16.37 23.33 31.01
C THR A 285 -15.18 22.49 30.54
N LYS A 286 -15.31 21.81 29.40
CA LYS A 286 -14.23 20.97 28.81
C LYS A 286 -13.41 21.69 27.75
N ALA A 287 -13.86 22.82 27.24
CA ALA A 287 -13.12 23.63 26.28
C ALA A 287 -12.03 24.49 26.96
N ASP A 288 -10.96 24.77 26.27
CA ASP A 288 -9.98 25.79 26.67
C ASP A 288 -10.45 27.18 26.24
N GLY A 289 -11.21 27.26 25.15
CA GLY A 289 -11.74 28.51 24.64
C GLY A 289 -12.58 28.34 23.37
N TYR A 290 -12.77 29.46 22.66
CA TYR A 290 -13.64 29.52 21.51
C TYR A 290 -13.01 30.31 20.36
N GLN A 291 -13.43 30.02 19.15
CA GLN A 291 -13.12 30.81 17.95
C GLN A 291 -14.43 31.30 17.33
N ILE A 292 -14.51 32.59 17.07
CA ILE A 292 -15.65 33.24 16.40
C ILE A 292 -15.14 33.76 15.07
N TYR A 293 -15.87 33.46 14.03
CA TYR A 293 -15.64 33.94 12.67
C TYR A 293 -16.91 34.63 12.17
N TRP A 294 -16.74 35.55 11.25
CA TRP A 294 -17.84 36.28 10.67
C TRP A 294 -17.61 36.57 9.19
N CYS A 295 -18.68 36.85 8.47
CA CYS A 295 -18.65 37.47 7.16
C CYS A 295 -19.86 38.42 7.00
N LYS A 296 -19.73 39.36 6.07
CA LYS A 296 -20.78 40.24 5.64
C LYS A 296 -21.31 39.76 4.30
N GLY A 297 -22.61 39.50 4.19
CA GLY A 297 -23.25 39.04 2.97
C GLY A 297 -24.55 39.78 2.74
N ASP A 298 -24.83 40.22 1.52
CA ASP A 298 -25.97 41.06 1.20
C ASP A 298 -27.23 40.29 0.77
N GLU A 299 -27.14 39.02 0.36
CA GLU A 299 -28.32 38.24 -0.06
C GLU A 299 -28.24 36.77 0.29
N TRP A 300 -29.39 36.21 0.71
CA TRP A 300 -29.66 34.80 0.73
C TRP A 300 -30.08 34.34 -0.66
N THR A 301 -29.21 33.78 -1.44
CA THR A 301 -29.63 32.91 -2.53
C THR A 301 -29.93 31.54 -1.92
N ILE A 302 -31.19 31.16 -1.85
CA ILE A 302 -31.62 29.79 -1.53
C ILE A 302 -31.31 28.96 -2.78
N PRO A 303 -30.35 28.04 -2.77
CA PRO A 303 -30.36 26.98 -3.75
C PRO A 303 -31.33 25.90 -3.28
N HIS A 304 -32.23 25.51 -4.15
CA HIS A 304 -33.01 24.30 -4.01
C HIS A 304 -32.16 23.08 -3.75
N ASN A 305 -32.59 22.29 -2.75
CA ASN A 305 -32.20 20.91 -2.47
C ASN A 305 -30.78 20.65 -1.98
N ASP A 306 -30.74 20.32 -0.68
CA ASP A 306 -29.81 19.40 -0.04
C ASP A 306 -28.31 19.79 -0.01
N TYR A 307 -27.89 20.08 1.18
CA TYR A 307 -26.53 20.36 1.62
C TYR A 307 -26.14 21.86 1.70
N TYR A 308 -26.26 22.40 2.93
CA TYR A 308 -25.60 23.64 3.37
C TYR A 308 -25.83 24.88 2.52
N SER A 309 -26.98 25.51 2.68
CA SER A 309 -27.20 26.87 2.17
C SER A 309 -26.37 27.89 2.97
N MET A 310 -25.11 28.07 2.58
CA MET A 310 -24.36 29.28 2.92
C MET A 310 -24.51 30.28 1.79
N PRO A 311 -24.55 31.62 2.08
CA PRO A 311 -24.54 32.63 1.04
C PRO A 311 -23.29 32.42 0.16
N LYS A 312 -23.45 32.55 -1.14
CA LYS A 312 -22.39 32.34 -2.13
C LYS A 312 -21.15 33.20 -1.81
N ASP A 313 -21.37 34.39 -1.26
CA ASP A 313 -20.34 35.36 -0.90
C ASP A 313 -19.59 35.07 0.41
N CYS A 314 -20.13 34.17 1.27
CA CYS A 314 -19.49 33.79 2.53
C CYS A 314 -18.78 32.41 2.49
N TYR A 315 -18.80 31.73 1.36
CA TYR A 315 -18.27 30.35 1.30
C TYR A 315 -16.77 30.28 1.58
N ASN A 316 -16.00 31.30 1.18
CA ASN A 316 -14.54 31.41 1.38
C ASN A 316 -14.11 32.58 2.28
N ASP A 317 -15.00 33.48 2.68
CA ASP A 317 -14.64 34.78 3.23
C ASP A 317 -14.92 34.96 4.72
N TYR A 318 -15.08 33.85 5.46
CA TYR A 318 -15.16 33.95 6.91
C TYR A 318 -13.80 34.37 7.50
N VAL A 319 -13.77 35.58 8.02
CA VAL A 319 -12.61 36.10 8.73
C VAL A 319 -12.73 35.80 10.23
N GLN A 320 -11.61 35.47 10.86
CA GLN A 320 -11.58 35.28 12.31
C GLN A 320 -11.85 36.59 13.01
N LEU A 321 -13.00 36.68 13.66
CA LEU A 321 -13.41 37.88 14.41
C LEU A 321 -12.72 37.92 15.76
N LYS A 322 -12.70 36.80 16.49
CA LYS A 322 -12.09 36.71 17.83
C LYS A 322 -11.68 35.29 18.17
N LYS A 323 -10.51 35.12 18.75
CA LYS A 323 -10.10 33.95 19.51
C LYS A 323 -10.23 34.25 21.00
N ILE A 324 -11.00 33.46 21.71
CA ILE A 324 -11.27 33.58 23.14
C ILE A 324 -10.49 32.46 23.83
N THR A 325 -9.55 32.83 24.71
CA THR A 325 -8.64 31.89 25.39
C THR A 325 -9.11 31.48 26.78
N LYS A 326 -10.14 32.13 27.29
CA LYS A 326 -10.76 31.78 28.58
C LYS A 326 -12.15 31.21 28.38
N ASN A 327 -12.39 29.95 28.75
CA ASN A 327 -13.67 29.28 28.58
C ASN A 327 -14.79 29.89 29.47
N SER A 328 -14.43 30.70 30.46
CA SER A 328 -15.39 31.45 31.31
C SER A 328 -16.06 32.60 30.54
N THR A 329 -15.45 33.10 29.46
CA THR A 329 -16.06 34.11 28.61
C THR A 329 -17.19 33.48 27.81
N THR A 330 -18.41 33.99 27.95
CA THR A 330 -19.62 33.43 27.34
C THR A 330 -20.35 34.41 26.43
N SER A 331 -19.76 35.59 26.19
CA SER A 331 -20.27 36.59 25.25
C SER A 331 -19.18 37.38 24.57
N TYR A 332 -19.46 37.91 23.41
CA TYR A 332 -18.63 38.84 22.66
C TYR A 332 -19.49 39.83 21.88
N THR A 333 -19.18 41.10 21.94
CA THR A 333 -19.90 42.12 21.20
C THR A 333 -19.03 42.68 20.09
N LYS A 334 -19.55 42.68 18.85
CA LYS A 334 -18.96 43.37 17.69
C LYS A 334 -19.75 44.64 17.46
N SER A 335 -19.09 45.81 17.50
CA SER A 335 -19.59 47.13 17.19
C SER A 335 -19.26 47.56 15.76
N ASP A 336 -19.75 48.74 15.40
CA ASP A 336 -19.43 49.46 14.15
C ASP A 336 -19.87 48.67 12.90
N LEU A 337 -21.00 47.97 13.00
CA LEU A 337 -21.58 47.28 11.88
C LEU A 337 -22.43 48.22 11.04
N SER A 338 -22.41 48.04 9.72
CA SER A 338 -23.24 48.81 8.80
C SER A 338 -24.72 48.45 8.99
N GLY A 339 -25.60 49.41 9.03
CA GLY A 339 -27.03 49.21 9.11
C GLY A 339 -27.60 48.55 7.82
N SER A 340 -28.75 47.92 7.93
CA SER A 340 -29.46 47.25 6.82
C SER A 340 -28.71 46.13 6.09
N LYS A 341 -27.61 45.63 6.68
CA LYS A 341 -26.79 44.55 6.13
C LYS A 341 -27.00 43.26 6.91
N ASN A 342 -26.81 42.11 6.21
CA ASN A 342 -26.80 40.81 6.81
C ASN A 342 -25.38 40.45 7.26
N TYR A 343 -25.29 39.80 8.40
CA TYR A 343 -24.03 39.31 8.98
C TYR A 343 -24.21 37.85 9.38
N HIS A 344 -23.21 37.08 9.08
CA HIS A 344 -23.12 35.66 9.42
C HIS A 344 -22.02 35.46 10.43
N PHE A 345 -22.32 34.75 11.50
CA PHE A 345 -21.37 34.38 12.54
C PHE A 345 -21.31 32.88 12.65
N LYS A 346 -20.11 32.34 12.75
CA LYS A 346 -19.91 30.94 13.13
C LYS A 346 -18.92 30.88 14.28
N MET A 347 -19.13 29.90 15.15
CA MET A 347 -18.21 29.66 16.25
C MET A 347 -17.98 28.17 16.45
N ARG A 348 -16.85 27.86 17.06
CA ARG A 348 -16.50 26.53 17.56
C ARG A 348 -15.75 26.64 18.87
N ALA A 349 -15.83 25.62 19.70
CA ALA A 349 -14.99 25.46 20.87
C ALA A 349 -13.68 24.75 20.43
N TYR A 350 -12.62 24.98 21.22
CA TYR A 350 -11.36 24.22 21.06
C TYR A 350 -10.82 23.75 22.41
N LYS A 351 -10.02 22.69 22.35
CA LYS A 351 -9.26 22.15 23.48
C LYS A 351 -7.94 21.58 23.02
N THR A 352 -6.90 21.75 23.81
CA THR A 352 -5.61 21.12 23.57
C THR A 352 -5.56 19.76 24.29
N ILE A 353 -5.36 18.69 23.55
CA ILE A 353 -5.24 17.31 24.07
C ILE A 353 -3.90 16.75 23.61
N ASN A 354 -3.03 16.40 24.54
CA ASN A 354 -1.69 15.86 24.23
C ASN A 354 -0.91 16.76 23.23
N GLY A 355 -0.92 18.07 23.42
CA GLY A 355 -0.24 19.04 22.56
C GLY A 355 -0.93 19.35 21.22
N LYS A 356 -2.04 18.67 20.90
CA LYS A 356 -2.79 18.92 19.66
C LYS A 356 -4.11 19.62 19.95
N VAL A 357 -4.43 20.64 19.15
CA VAL A 357 -5.71 21.36 19.24
C VAL A 357 -6.81 20.53 18.57
N VAL A 358 -7.86 20.24 19.33
CA VAL A 358 -9.10 19.58 18.85
C VAL A 358 -10.21 20.62 18.84
N TYR A 359 -11.04 20.58 17.83
CA TYR A 359 -12.14 21.52 17.66
C TYR A 359 -13.48 20.78 17.72
N SER A 360 -14.51 21.49 18.21
CA SER A 360 -15.90 21.09 18.01
C SER A 360 -16.31 21.29 16.55
N SER A 361 -17.47 20.78 16.16
CA SER A 361 -18.14 21.24 14.94
C SER A 361 -18.45 22.73 15.04
N TRP A 362 -18.69 23.36 13.90
CA TRP A 362 -19.15 24.73 13.82
C TRP A 362 -20.64 24.83 14.19
N THR A 363 -21.02 25.91 14.86
CA THR A 363 -22.38 26.41 14.87
C THR A 363 -22.41 27.75 14.15
N GLY A 364 -23.47 28.06 13.47
CA GLY A 364 -23.61 29.31 12.71
C GLY A 364 -24.96 29.98 12.98
N ILE A 365 -24.99 31.29 12.87
CA ILE A 365 -26.16 32.13 13.02
C ILE A 365 -26.05 33.34 12.08
N GLN A 366 -27.18 33.72 11.51
CA GLN A 366 -27.31 34.94 10.71
C GLN A 366 -28.13 35.97 11.49
N CYS A 367 -27.78 37.24 11.36
CA CYS A 367 -28.61 38.35 11.83
C CYS A 367 -28.54 39.52 10.85
N LYS A 368 -29.63 40.27 10.78
CA LYS A 368 -29.74 41.54 10.05
C LYS A 368 -29.68 42.70 11.04
N ILE A 369 -28.83 43.69 10.73
CA ILE A 369 -28.80 44.93 11.52
C ILE A 369 -29.86 45.84 10.99
N ASN A 370 -30.85 46.15 11.80
CA ASN A 370 -31.86 47.16 11.49
C ASN A 370 -31.33 48.51 11.93
N THR A 371 -31.34 49.52 11.04
CA THR A 371 -31.11 50.90 11.40
C THR A 371 -32.34 51.45 12.10
N VAL A 372 -32.22 51.85 13.35
CA VAL A 372 -33.24 52.66 13.99
C VAL A 372 -33.10 54.06 13.40
N SER A 373 -34.00 54.45 12.47
CA SER A 373 -34.16 55.86 12.10
C SER A 373 -34.62 56.61 13.36
N ARG A 374 -33.98 57.74 13.68
CA ARG A 374 -34.49 58.70 14.67
C ARG A 374 -35.84 59.21 14.16
N LEU A 375 -36.90 58.61 14.57
CA LEU A 375 -38.23 59.23 14.48
C LEU A 375 -38.37 60.17 15.67
N ASN A 376 -38.74 61.41 15.36
CA ASN A 376 -39.03 62.48 16.29
C ASN A 376 -39.78 61.96 17.54
N ALA A 377 -39.43 62.52 18.68
CA ALA A 377 -39.99 62.25 20.00
C ALA A 377 -41.50 62.46 20.04
N ALA A 378 -42.26 61.44 19.59
CA ALA A 378 -43.69 61.29 19.86
C ALA A 378 -44.06 59.84 19.69
N THR A 379 -44.12 59.08 20.80
CA THR A 379 -44.90 57.87 21.00
C THR A 379 -45.03 56.88 19.87
N LYS A 380 -43.94 56.14 19.55
CA LYS A 380 -44.10 54.80 18.94
C LYS A 380 -43.09 53.83 19.50
N LYS A 381 -43.53 52.80 20.17
CA LYS A 381 -42.74 51.64 20.53
C LYS A 381 -42.21 51.01 19.23
N SER A 382 -40.91 51.04 18.96
CA SER A 382 -40.33 50.36 17.81
C SER A 382 -40.09 48.88 18.17
N HIS A 383 -40.59 47.99 17.36
CA HIS A 383 -40.35 46.57 17.51
C HIS A 383 -39.28 46.11 16.49
N SER A 384 -38.19 45.59 16.95
CA SER A 384 -37.19 44.95 16.09
C SER A 384 -37.43 43.45 16.06
N THR A 385 -37.80 42.94 14.89
CA THR A 385 -38.01 41.51 14.68
C THR A 385 -36.82 40.94 13.95
N TYR A 386 -36.22 39.90 14.50
CA TYR A 386 -35.15 39.14 13.81
C TYR A 386 -35.51 37.67 13.79
N LYS A 387 -35.14 37.02 12.69
CA LYS A 387 -35.31 35.58 12.46
C LYS A 387 -34.03 34.87 12.75
N ILE A 388 -34.09 33.79 13.50
CA ILE A 388 -32.97 32.94 13.84
C ILE A 388 -33.08 31.67 13.02
N TYR A 389 -32.02 31.31 12.30
CA TYR A 389 -31.92 30.09 11.48
C TYR A 389 -30.82 29.20 12.02
N ASN A 390 -30.98 27.88 11.94
CA ASN A 390 -29.93 26.92 12.21
C ASN A 390 -28.93 26.83 11.04
N VAL A 391 -27.88 26.05 11.17
CA VAL A 391 -26.90 25.86 10.11
C VAL A 391 -27.45 25.28 8.82
N GLN A 392 -28.66 24.65 8.86
CA GLN A 392 -29.37 24.13 7.70
C GLN A 392 -30.33 25.17 7.08
N GLY A 393 -30.28 26.43 7.53
CA GLY A 393 -31.16 27.49 7.02
C GLY A 393 -32.60 27.43 7.53
N LYS A 394 -32.93 26.50 8.45
CA LYS A 394 -34.29 26.38 8.98
C LYS A 394 -34.55 27.43 10.07
N LYS A 395 -35.67 28.19 9.96
CA LYS A 395 -36.08 29.15 10.97
C LYS A 395 -36.32 28.44 12.30
N THR A 396 -35.55 28.79 13.32
CA THR A 396 -35.66 28.20 14.66
C THR A 396 -36.44 29.05 15.65
N LYS A 397 -36.41 30.37 15.48
CA LYS A 397 -37.15 31.30 16.37
C LYS A 397 -37.32 32.67 15.72
N THR A 398 -38.44 33.32 16.03
CA THR A 398 -38.63 34.76 15.81
C THR A 398 -38.61 35.43 17.19
N SER A 399 -37.78 36.46 17.37
CA SER A 399 -37.74 37.22 18.60
C SER A 399 -38.04 38.69 18.31
N THR A 400 -38.91 39.24 19.09
CA THR A 400 -39.29 40.66 19.04
C THR A 400 -38.82 41.32 20.32
N HIS A 401 -38.02 42.35 20.20
CA HIS A 401 -37.58 43.16 21.34
C HIS A 401 -38.28 44.52 21.30
N THR A 402 -38.96 44.85 22.38
CA THR A 402 -39.57 46.19 22.55
C THR A 402 -38.56 47.08 23.27
N LEU A 403 -38.16 48.17 22.63
CA LEU A 403 -37.29 49.18 23.26
C LEU A 403 -38.07 50.06 24.17
N THR A 404 -37.63 50.20 25.42
CA THR A 404 -38.15 51.17 26.37
C THR A 404 -37.49 52.54 26.17
N ALA A 405 -38.06 53.58 26.72
CA ALA A 405 -37.53 55.00 26.60
C ALA A 405 -36.14 55.16 27.18
N GLU A 406 -35.72 54.29 28.14
CA GLU A 406 -34.39 54.30 28.78
C GLU A 406 -33.27 53.65 27.97
N GLU A 407 -33.62 52.87 26.93
CA GLU A 407 -32.65 52.17 26.07
C GLU A 407 -32.42 52.95 24.75
N LYS A 408 -32.99 54.12 24.62
CA LYS A 408 -32.79 55.03 23.49
C LYS A 408 -31.67 56.01 23.81
#